data_79e8c971bd899934e6443ba6c2924f76
#
_entry.id   79e8c971bd899934e6443ba6c2924f76
#
_cell.length_a   1.000
_cell.length_b   1.000
_cell.length_c   1.000
_cell.angle_alpha   90.00
_cell.angle_beta   90.00
_cell.angle_gamma   90.00
#
_symmetry.space_group_name_H-M   'P 1'
#
loop_
_entity.id
_entity.type
_entity.pdbx_description
1 polymer ?
#
loop_
_entity_poly.entity_id
_entity_poly.type
_entity_poly.pdbx_seq_one_letter_code
_entity_poly.pdbx_strand_id
1 'polypeptide(L)'
;VRDAVAVPVYLSSVFQIPLIKMGLRLKPDQKIAVLVADGEGASADFFAKANASISDCIVKEIGSLDSFAPIRYNKPFLDNGRLKSDLVAVVQDLQANHPEIGAILLECSDLPPYAATLHRETGLPVFDFTTLINWVHSAVVRREFYGYM
;
A
#
# COMPACT_ATOMS: atom_id res chain seq x y z
N VAL A 1 16.94 -12.48 6.73
CA VAL A 1 16.54 -11.62 7.85
C VAL A 1 15.61 -12.40 8.79
N ARG A 2 14.51 -13.00 8.29
CA ARG A 2 13.53 -13.70 9.13
C ARG A 2 14.17 -14.72 10.08
N ASP A 3 15.09 -15.54 9.59
CA ASP A 3 15.73 -16.61 10.37
C ASP A 3 16.81 -16.08 11.35
N ALA A 4 17.12 -14.79 11.31
CA ALA A 4 18.15 -14.17 12.13
C ALA A 4 17.59 -13.37 13.31
N VAL A 5 16.26 -13.29 13.46
CA VAL A 5 15.61 -12.52 14.52
C VAL A 5 14.42 -13.29 15.12
N ALA A 6 14.16 -13.07 16.41
CA ALA A 6 13.07 -13.73 17.15
C ALA A 6 11.77 -12.87 17.19
N VAL A 7 11.57 -12.04 16.19
CA VAL A 7 10.38 -11.19 16.08
C VAL A 7 9.71 -11.39 14.73
N PRO A 8 8.41 -11.10 14.59
CA PRO A 8 7.74 -11.14 13.28
C PRO A 8 8.42 -10.23 12.26
N VAL A 9 8.62 -10.74 11.05
CA VAL A 9 9.27 -10.01 9.94
C VAL A 9 8.33 -9.99 8.74
N TYR A 10 7.95 -8.77 8.34
CA TYR A 10 7.14 -8.49 7.17
C TYR A 10 7.97 -7.64 6.20
N LEU A 11 8.25 -8.15 5.02
CA LEU A 11 9.18 -7.54 4.07
C LEU A 11 8.51 -6.56 3.10
N SER A 12 7.17 -6.58 3.02
CA SER A 12 6.40 -5.67 2.15
C SER A 12 4.99 -5.48 2.69
N SER A 13 4.37 -4.36 2.36
CA SER A 13 2.96 -4.09 2.67
C SER A 13 2.00 -5.04 1.96
N VAL A 14 2.42 -5.73 0.88
CA VAL A 14 1.60 -6.70 0.12
C VAL A 14 1.15 -7.90 0.96
N PHE A 15 1.79 -8.16 2.11
CA PHE A 15 1.28 -9.15 3.07
C PHE A 15 -0.12 -8.84 3.59
N GLN A 16 -0.62 -7.62 3.43
CA GLN A 16 -1.98 -7.24 3.80
C GLN A 16 -3.04 -7.66 2.76
N ILE A 17 -2.66 -7.98 1.51
CA ILE A 17 -3.61 -8.27 0.42
C ILE A 17 -4.64 -9.34 0.79
N PRO A 18 -4.27 -10.52 1.33
CA PRO A 18 -5.24 -11.53 1.73
C PRO A 18 -6.22 -11.02 2.80
N LEU A 19 -5.73 -10.22 3.76
CA LEU A 19 -6.56 -9.65 4.83
C LEU A 19 -7.50 -8.58 4.29
N ILE A 20 -7.02 -7.73 3.37
CA ILE A 20 -7.84 -6.71 2.70
C ILE A 20 -9.00 -7.39 1.97
N LYS A 21 -8.73 -8.42 1.18
CA LYS A 21 -9.75 -9.15 0.44
C LYS A 21 -10.81 -9.76 1.36
N MET A 22 -10.38 -10.41 2.44
CA MET A 22 -11.30 -11.04 3.39
C MET A 22 -12.07 -10.01 4.23
N GLY A 23 -11.38 -9.00 4.74
CA GLY A 23 -11.94 -8.04 5.70
C GLY A 23 -12.92 -7.06 5.07
N LEU A 24 -12.63 -6.56 3.88
CA LEU A 24 -13.50 -5.65 3.14
C LEU A 24 -14.62 -6.38 2.37
N ARG A 25 -14.64 -7.71 2.40
CA ARG A 25 -15.59 -8.52 1.63
C ARG A 25 -15.65 -8.09 0.16
N LEU A 26 -14.49 -7.83 -0.42
CA LEU A 26 -14.42 -7.48 -1.83
C LEU A 26 -15.10 -8.57 -2.65
N LYS A 27 -15.95 -8.16 -3.58
CA LYS A 27 -16.56 -9.09 -4.52
C LYS A 27 -15.46 -9.83 -5.31
N PRO A 28 -15.72 -11.01 -5.86
CA PRO A 28 -14.70 -11.78 -6.60
C PRO A 28 -14.07 -11.04 -7.77
N ASP A 29 -14.79 -10.11 -8.37
CA ASP A 29 -14.36 -9.25 -9.46
C ASP A 29 -13.65 -7.98 -9.02
N GLN A 30 -13.73 -7.61 -7.73
CA GLN A 30 -13.05 -6.42 -7.21
C GLN A 30 -11.55 -6.63 -7.06
N LYS A 31 -10.81 -5.55 -7.32
CA LYS A 31 -9.34 -5.50 -7.32
C LYS A 31 -8.81 -4.54 -6.27
N ILE A 32 -7.55 -4.72 -5.94
CA ILE A 32 -6.78 -3.79 -5.10
C ILE A 32 -5.83 -3.03 -6.02
N ALA A 33 -5.90 -1.69 -6.04
CA ALA A 33 -4.89 -0.88 -6.70
C ALA A 33 -3.61 -0.89 -5.87
N VAL A 34 -2.51 -1.39 -6.42
CA VAL A 34 -1.21 -1.46 -5.72
C VAL A 34 -0.27 -0.47 -6.36
N LEU A 35 0.10 0.60 -5.62
CA LEU A 35 1.06 1.59 -6.09
C LEU A 35 2.47 1.16 -5.68
N VAL A 36 3.33 0.95 -6.67
CA VAL A 36 4.71 0.51 -6.50
C VAL A 36 5.70 1.54 -7.06
N ALA A 37 6.87 1.66 -6.44
CA ALA A 37 7.95 2.51 -6.97
C ALA A 37 8.65 1.87 -8.17
N ASP A 38 8.71 0.53 -8.22
CA ASP A 38 9.35 -0.26 -9.27
C ASP A 38 8.38 -1.33 -9.79
N GLY A 39 7.93 -1.15 -11.02
CA GLY A 39 7.00 -2.07 -11.67
C GLY A 39 7.64 -3.42 -12.03
N GLU A 40 8.92 -3.45 -12.38
CA GLU A 40 9.62 -4.69 -12.74
C GLU A 40 9.77 -5.63 -11.54
N GLY A 41 10.03 -5.05 -10.34
CA GLY A 41 10.10 -5.81 -9.09
C GLY A 41 8.77 -6.39 -8.63
N ALA A 42 7.64 -5.81 -9.05
CA ALA A 42 6.29 -6.24 -8.67
C ALA A 42 5.77 -7.43 -9.49
N SER A 43 6.55 -8.50 -9.54
CA SER A 43 6.26 -9.72 -10.30
C SER A 43 5.22 -10.62 -9.61
N ALA A 44 4.65 -11.59 -10.34
CA ALA A 44 3.74 -12.59 -9.77
C ALA A 44 4.41 -13.40 -8.64
N ASP A 45 5.70 -13.70 -8.74
CA ASP A 45 6.49 -14.37 -7.70
C ASP A 45 6.60 -13.51 -6.42
N PHE A 46 6.77 -12.19 -6.58
CA PHE A 46 6.77 -11.27 -5.45
C PHE A 46 5.45 -11.32 -4.67
N PHE A 47 4.30 -11.28 -5.35
CA PHE A 47 3.00 -11.40 -4.71
C PHE A 47 2.78 -12.79 -4.10
N ALA A 48 3.17 -13.86 -4.80
CA ALA A 48 3.03 -15.22 -4.29
C ALA A 48 3.78 -15.46 -2.98
N LYS A 49 4.95 -14.84 -2.79
CA LYS A 49 5.71 -14.89 -1.52
C LYS A 49 4.98 -14.25 -0.34
N ALA A 50 4.02 -13.37 -0.60
CA ALA A 50 3.13 -12.78 0.41
C ALA A 50 1.79 -13.53 0.53
N ASN A 51 1.66 -14.71 -0.07
CA ASN A 51 0.41 -15.48 -0.17
C ASN A 51 -0.73 -14.66 -0.83
N ALA A 52 -0.37 -13.82 -1.78
CA ALA A 52 -1.28 -12.99 -2.56
C ALA A 52 -1.23 -13.38 -4.04
N SER A 53 -2.29 -13.09 -4.78
CA SER A 53 -2.31 -13.26 -6.23
C SER A 53 -2.22 -11.91 -6.92
N ILE A 54 -1.31 -11.77 -7.89
CA ILE A 54 -1.24 -10.56 -8.72
C ILE A 54 -2.54 -10.35 -9.51
N SER A 55 -3.29 -11.43 -9.79
CA SER A 55 -4.59 -11.33 -10.47
C SER A 55 -5.66 -10.62 -9.64
N ASP A 56 -5.46 -10.48 -8.33
CA ASP A 56 -6.34 -9.73 -7.44
C ASP A 56 -6.00 -8.23 -7.42
N CYS A 57 -4.97 -7.83 -8.14
CA CYS A 57 -4.39 -6.50 -8.09
C CYS A 57 -4.41 -5.81 -9.46
N ILE A 58 -4.45 -4.49 -9.42
CA ILE A 58 -4.07 -3.61 -10.52
C ILE A 58 -2.81 -2.90 -10.06
N VAL A 59 -1.68 -3.33 -10.60
CA VAL A 59 -0.37 -2.78 -10.22
C VAL A 59 -0.07 -1.54 -11.04
N LYS A 60 0.25 -0.45 -10.37
CA LYS A 60 0.63 0.82 -10.99
C LYS A 60 1.98 1.28 -10.50
N GLU A 61 2.94 1.37 -11.41
CA GLU A 61 4.22 2.00 -11.14
C GLU A 61 4.05 3.52 -11.05
N ILE A 62 4.64 4.12 -10.02
CA ILE A 62 4.67 5.57 -9.79
C ILE A 62 6.11 6.11 -9.81
N GLY A 63 7.11 5.24 -9.88
CA GLY A 63 8.52 5.62 -9.88
C GLY A 63 8.97 6.38 -11.13
N SER A 64 8.18 6.32 -12.22
CA SER A 64 8.38 7.08 -13.45
C SER A 64 7.83 8.51 -13.40
N LEU A 65 7.10 8.89 -12.35
CA LEU A 65 6.62 10.26 -12.18
C LEU A 65 7.79 11.21 -11.92
N ASP A 66 7.83 12.35 -12.62
CA ASP A 66 8.85 13.39 -12.41
C ASP A 66 8.87 13.88 -10.96
N SER A 67 7.69 13.99 -10.33
CA SER A 67 7.55 14.40 -8.94
C SER A 67 8.08 13.36 -7.94
N PHE A 68 8.16 12.08 -8.34
CA PHE A 68 8.75 11.01 -7.53
C PHE A 68 10.27 10.89 -7.72
N ALA A 69 10.84 11.48 -8.77
CA ALA A 69 12.26 11.42 -9.09
C ALA A 69 13.19 11.85 -7.93
N PRO A 70 12.85 12.84 -7.08
CA PRO A 70 13.68 13.17 -5.91
C PRO A 70 13.82 12.02 -4.93
N ILE A 71 12.78 11.24 -4.70
CA ILE A 71 12.84 10.03 -3.86
C ILE A 71 13.69 8.96 -4.54
N ARG A 72 13.38 8.65 -5.80
CA ARG A 72 14.06 7.59 -6.55
C ARG A 72 15.56 7.82 -6.70
N TYR A 73 15.99 9.07 -6.87
CA TYR A 73 17.37 9.45 -7.14
C TYR A 73 18.03 10.21 -5.98
N ASN A 74 17.44 10.18 -4.78
CA ASN A 74 17.95 10.81 -3.56
C ASN A 74 18.36 12.29 -3.78
N LYS A 75 17.46 13.07 -4.42
CA LYS A 75 17.69 14.50 -4.64
C LYS A 75 17.34 15.32 -3.39
N PRO A 76 18.01 16.47 -3.17
CA PRO A 76 17.89 17.23 -1.92
C PRO A 76 16.54 17.94 -1.73
N PHE A 77 15.72 18.06 -2.76
CA PHE A 77 14.43 18.78 -2.71
C PHE A 77 13.29 17.92 -3.26
N LEU A 78 12.21 17.80 -2.48
CA LEU A 78 10.98 17.15 -2.83
C LEU A 78 9.80 18.14 -2.77
N ASP A 79 9.13 18.34 -3.89
CA ASP A 79 7.85 19.06 -3.92
C ASP A 79 6.71 18.11 -3.50
N ASN A 80 6.43 18.12 -2.20
CA ASN A 80 5.34 17.31 -1.63
C ASN A 80 3.96 17.67 -2.19
N GLY A 81 3.73 18.93 -2.55
CA GLY A 81 2.46 19.39 -3.12
C GLY A 81 2.23 18.78 -4.50
N ARG A 82 3.26 18.87 -5.35
CA ARG A 82 3.22 18.29 -6.69
C ARG A 82 3.07 16.75 -6.64
N LEU A 83 3.89 16.06 -5.85
CA LEU A 83 3.79 14.60 -5.74
C LEU A 83 2.41 14.17 -5.24
N LYS A 84 1.85 14.87 -4.25
CA LYS A 84 0.50 14.62 -3.76
C LYS A 84 -0.54 14.73 -4.88
N SER A 85 -0.47 15.80 -5.67
CA SER A 85 -1.41 16.03 -6.78
C SER A 85 -1.28 14.97 -7.88
N ASP A 86 -0.06 14.59 -8.22
CA ASP A 86 0.21 13.56 -9.22
C ASP A 86 -0.31 12.18 -8.77
N LEU A 87 -0.10 11.82 -7.48
CA LEU A 87 -0.63 10.56 -6.92
C LEU A 87 -2.16 10.53 -6.92
N VAL A 88 -2.82 11.64 -6.59
CA VAL A 88 -4.29 11.75 -6.67
C VAL A 88 -4.75 11.54 -8.10
N ALA A 89 -4.13 12.23 -9.07
CA ALA A 89 -4.47 12.08 -10.49
C ALA A 89 -4.30 10.63 -10.97
N VAL A 90 -3.20 9.97 -10.60
CA VAL A 90 -2.94 8.56 -10.92
C VAL A 90 -4.06 7.65 -10.39
N VAL A 91 -4.48 7.84 -9.14
CA VAL A 91 -5.50 6.95 -8.55
C VAL A 91 -6.89 7.25 -9.10
N GLN A 92 -7.21 8.51 -9.37
CA GLN A 92 -8.48 8.89 -10.02
C GLN A 92 -8.57 8.33 -11.45
N ASP A 93 -7.48 8.38 -12.22
CA ASP A 93 -7.39 7.72 -13.53
C ASP A 93 -7.59 6.21 -13.43
N LEU A 94 -6.94 5.57 -12.44
CA LEU A 94 -7.14 4.14 -12.19
C LEU A 94 -8.61 3.82 -11.88
N GLN A 95 -9.28 4.59 -11.01
CA GLN A 95 -10.69 4.37 -10.69
C GLN A 95 -11.62 4.56 -11.89
N ALA A 96 -11.32 5.54 -12.75
CA ALA A 96 -12.11 5.79 -13.95
C ALA A 96 -12.01 4.65 -14.97
N ASN A 97 -10.81 4.05 -15.11
CA ASN A 97 -10.55 2.96 -16.05
C ASN A 97 -10.83 1.57 -15.45
N HIS A 98 -10.87 1.46 -14.13
CA HIS A 98 -11.01 0.22 -13.36
C HIS A 98 -12.03 0.39 -12.23
N PRO A 99 -13.33 0.45 -12.56
CA PRO A 99 -14.39 0.64 -11.56
C PRO A 99 -14.50 -0.52 -10.56
N GLU A 100 -13.83 -1.64 -10.83
CA GLU A 100 -13.71 -2.79 -9.94
C GLU A 100 -12.73 -2.56 -8.78
N ILE A 101 -11.98 -1.45 -8.73
CA ILE A 101 -11.08 -1.15 -7.60
C ILE A 101 -11.90 -0.90 -6.33
N GLY A 102 -11.66 -1.70 -5.29
CA GLY A 102 -12.31 -1.58 -3.98
C GLY A 102 -11.41 -1.13 -2.84
N ALA A 103 -10.09 -1.09 -3.06
CA ALA A 103 -9.10 -0.64 -2.08
C ALA A 103 -7.81 -0.19 -2.76
N ILE A 104 -7.01 0.58 -2.03
CA ILE A 104 -5.66 1.02 -2.44
C ILE A 104 -4.64 0.44 -1.47
N LEU A 105 -3.53 -0.07 -1.99
CA LEU A 105 -2.36 -0.48 -1.22
C LEU A 105 -1.12 0.28 -1.70
N LEU A 106 -0.48 1.00 -0.79
CA LEU A 106 0.78 1.69 -1.03
C LEU A 106 1.93 0.74 -0.68
N GLU A 107 2.60 0.21 -1.70
CA GLU A 107 3.69 -0.75 -1.49
C GLU A 107 5.00 -0.03 -1.15
N CYS A 108 5.24 1.13 -1.75
CA CYS A 108 6.44 1.92 -1.47
C CYS A 108 6.38 2.54 -0.07
N SER A 109 7.46 2.40 0.71
CA SER A 109 7.60 2.92 2.07
C SER A 109 7.58 4.46 2.18
N ASP A 110 7.76 5.16 1.08
CA ASP A 110 7.74 6.63 1.02
C ASP A 110 6.32 7.20 0.77
N LEU A 111 5.32 6.35 0.52
CA LEU A 111 3.96 6.78 0.20
C LEU A 111 3.00 6.97 1.39
N PRO A 112 3.22 6.41 2.60
CA PRO A 112 2.28 6.57 3.71
C PRO A 112 1.88 8.03 4.02
N PRO A 113 2.73 9.06 3.86
CA PRO A 113 2.33 10.45 4.08
C PRO A 113 1.17 10.93 3.19
N TYR A 114 0.91 10.27 2.07
CA TYR A 114 -0.14 10.62 1.10
C TYR A 114 -1.43 9.82 1.31
N ALA A 115 -1.43 8.79 2.15
CA ALA A 115 -2.55 7.86 2.35
C ALA A 115 -3.85 8.58 2.72
N ALA A 116 -3.80 9.53 3.67
CA ALA A 116 -4.99 10.28 4.11
C ALA A 116 -5.59 11.14 2.98
N THR A 117 -4.74 11.71 2.10
CA THR A 117 -5.22 12.47 0.95
C THR A 117 -5.86 11.54 -0.08
N LEU A 118 -5.22 10.43 -0.42
CA LEU A 118 -5.77 9.44 -1.35
C LEU A 118 -7.12 8.91 -0.86
N HIS A 119 -7.23 8.57 0.43
CA HIS A 119 -8.51 8.15 1.01
C HIS A 119 -9.61 9.21 0.85
N ARG A 120 -9.31 10.46 1.18
CA ARG A 120 -10.29 11.56 1.09
C ARG A 120 -10.75 11.81 -0.35
N GLU A 121 -9.82 11.80 -1.31
CA GLU A 121 -10.11 12.15 -2.70
C GLU A 121 -10.77 11.00 -3.48
N THR A 122 -10.62 9.76 -3.02
CA THR A 122 -11.12 8.56 -3.72
C THR A 122 -12.30 7.89 -3.01
N GLY A 123 -12.46 8.13 -1.70
CA GLY A 123 -13.42 7.41 -0.86
C GLY A 123 -13.04 5.95 -0.58
N LEU A 124 -11.91 5.46 -1.12
CA LEU A 124 -11.46 4.08 -0.93
C LEU A 124 -10.62 3.93 0.34
N PRO A 125 -10.67 2.76 1.01
CA PRO A 125 -9.72 2.44 2.06
C PRO A 125 -8.30 2.35 1.50
N VAL A 126 -7.34 2.93 2.23
CA VAL A 126 -5.92 2.97 1.84
C VAL A 126 -5.10 2.24 2.89
N PHE A 127 -4.34 1.25 2.45
CA PHE A 127 -3.43 0.45 3.25
C PHE A 127 -1.98 0.75 2.85
N ASP A 128 -1.08 0.67 3.81
CA ASP A 128 0.34 0.99 3.63
C ASP A 128 1.22 0.29 4.67
N PHE A 129 2.52 0.59 4.70
CA PHE A 129 3.42 0.09 5.73
C PHE A 129 3.03 0.54 7.14
N THR A 130 2.47 1.74 7.31
CA THR A 130 2.06 2.24 8.62
C THR A 130 0.89 1.43 9.18
N THR A 131 -0.09 1.09 8.36
CA THR A 131 -1.21 0.22 8.76
C THR A 131 -0.72 -1.17 9.15
N LEU A 132 0.22 -1.75 8.40
CA LEU A 132 0.83 -3.05 8.69
C LEU A 132 1.62 -3.02 10.00
N ILE A 133 2.52 -2.03 10.15
CA ILE A 133 3.37 -1.89 11.34
C ILE A 133 2.51 -1.71 12.60
N ASN A 134 1.50 -0.84 12.55
CA ASN A 134 0.63 -0.59 13.69
C ASN A 134 -0.16 -1.84 14.09
N TRP A 135 -0.66 -2.60 13.11
CA TRP A 135 -1.37 -3.85 13.37
C TRP A 135 -0.45 -4.88 14.04
N VAL A 136 0.74 -5.13 13.49
CA VAL A 136 1.71 -6.09 14.05
C VAL A 136 2.20 -5.61 15.41
N HIS A 137 2.56 -4.32 15.54
CA HIS A 137 3.00 -3.73 16.80
C HIS A 137 1.96 -3.92 17.91
N SER A 138 0.68 -3.70 17.61
CA SER A 138 -0.40 -3.89 18.59
C SER A 138 -0.53 -5.32 19.10
N ALA A 139 -0.06 -6.31 18.33
CA ALA A 139 -0.06 -7.71 18.73
C ALA A 139 1.17 -8.08 19.58
N VAL A 140 2.37 -7.54 19.26
CA VAL A 140 3.61 -7.85 19.97
C VAL A 140 3.86 -6.98 21.18
N VAL A 141 3.34 -5.74 21.19
CA VAL A 141 3.45 -4.80 22.32
C VAL A 141 2.07 -4.63 22.95
N ARG A 142 1.66 -5.67 23.71
CA ARG A 142 0.35 -5.64 24.38
C ARG A 142 0.37 -4.67 25.56
N ARG A 143 -0.71 -3.88 25.65
CA ARG A 143 -1.00 -3.01 26.80
C ARG A 143 -2.17 -3.59 27.56
N GLU A 144 -2.17 -3.41 28.89
CA GLU A 144 -3.35 -3.71 29.70
C GLU A 144 -4.52 -2.80 29.28
N PHE A 145 -5.69 -3.37 29.29
CA PHE A 145 -6.90 -2.62 28.97
C PHE A 145 -7.42 -1.97 30.26
N TYR A 146 -7.43 -0.66 30.28
CA TYR A 146 -8.02 0.13 31.36
C TYR A 146 -9.29 0.81 30.83
N GLY A 147 -10.45 0.36 31.29
CA GLY A 147 -11.73 0.94 30.90
C GLY A 147 -12.89 0.20 31.51
N TYR A 148 -14.05 0.85 31.52
CA TYR A 148 -15.32 0.21 31.86
C TYR A 148 -15.84 -0.51 30.59
N MET A 149 -16.29 -1.77 30.77
CA MET A 149 -17.06 -2.47 29.75
C MET A 149 -18.53 -2.23 29.96
#